data_09221fdf420807e32e739491b8f01298
#
_entry.id   09221fdf420807e32e739491b8f01298
#
_cell.length_a   1.000
_cell.length_b   1.000
_cell.length_c   1.000
_cell.angle_alpha   90.00
_cell.angle_beta   90.00
_cell.angle_gamma   90.00
#
_symmetry.space_group_name_H-M   'P 1'
#
loop_
_entity.id
_entity.type
_entity.pdbx_description
1 polymer ?
#
loop_
_entity_poly.entity_id
_entity_poly.type
_entity_poly.pdbx_seq_one_letter_code
_entity_poly.pdbx_strand_id
1 'polypeptide(L)'
;MTLRKLKRRHTRFHIGMRTIKTVVSVIIAMWLVQTDLSPHSNLTLAMLGAVAAVQPSFKDSVSSCAAQFIGTITGGIVGNLLLLTSLPTIVITAIAVVVVITVYNLLHINFAPTLPILVVVILCTTPDVNHVTYTLGRLWDTCIGMGVGLFINTLVFPYDNSKQIQFAVQGLDRELIHFLEDMFDGDDILPDPDVLGHKFDAMQGMLHIFSQQRIFTHLKLQRREVAAFEVCRDKAICLVSRIYLLSVMGIPGHLTKETCDLLAAAGAEIKDKPWFGELSERDIVINYHVKHILNLRRELLEALGEEIRLEKGE
;
A
#
# COMPACT_ATOMS: atom_id res chain seq x y z
N MET A 1 -30.36 -31.56 15.93
CA MET A 1 -30.20 -30.23 16.53
C MET A 1 -28.78 -30.14 17.06
N THR A 2 -27.83 -29.75 16.20
CA THR A 2 -26.38 -29.79 16.47
C THR A 2 -25.90 -28.37 16.70
N LEU A 3 -25.58 -28.03 17.93
CA LEU A 3 -25.02 -26.76 18.35
C LEU A 3 -23.61 -26.57 17.71
N ARG A 4 -23.52 -25.76 16.69
CA ARG A 4 -22.26 -25.28 16.14
C ARG A 4 -21.52 -24.49 17.22
N LYS A 5 -20.44 -25.06 17.76
CA LYS A 5 -19.49 -24.39 18.66
C LYS A 5 -18.95 -23.16 17.94
N LEU A 6 -19.41 -21.98 18.32
CA LEU A 6 -18.78 -20.70 17.98
C LEU A 6 -17.36 -20.68 18.56
N LYS A 7 -16.37 -20.99 17.73
CA LYS A 7 -14.96 -20.85 18.06
C LYS A 7 -14.71 -19.34 18.28
N ARG A 8 -14.66 -18.89 19.55
CA ARG A 8 -14.22 -17.55 19.91
C ARG A 8 -12.85 -17.31 19.30
N ARG A 9 -12.82 -16.54 18.23
CA ARG A 9 -11.61 -16.03 17.61
C ARG A 9 -11.01 -15.04 18.60
N HIS A 10 -10.00 -15.46 19.37
CA HIS A 10 -9.16 -14.56 20.14
C HIS A 10 -8.50 -13.61 19.12
N THR A 11 -9.08 -12.45 18.92
CA THR A 11 -8.41 -11.34 18.24
C THR A 11 -7.26 -10.90 19.14
N ARG A 12 -6.06 -11.43 18.91
CA ARG A 12 -4.84 -10.85 19.45
C ARG A 12 -4.76 -9.43 18.89
N PHE A 13 -4.89 -8.44 19.76
CA PHE A 13 -4.64 -7.04 19.42
C PHE A 13 -3.14 -6.91 19.05
N HIS A 14 -2.85 -7.05 17.77
CA HIS A 14 -1.54 -6.69 17.25
C HIS A 14 -1.52 -5.18 17.00
N ILE A 15 -0.85 -4.44 17.89
CA ILE A 15 -0.56 -3.02 17.65
C ILE A 15 0.38 -2.96 16.46
N GLY A 16 -0.11 -2.45 15.33
CA GLY A 16 0.68 -2.33 14.12
C GLY A 16 1.84 -1.35 14.30
N MET A 17 2.96 -1.59 13.65
CA MET A 17 4.15 -0.73 13.71
C MET A 17 3.83 0.73 13.34
N ARG A 18 2.88 0.98 12.45
CA ARG A 18 2.40 2.32 12.11
C ARG A 18 1.83 3.05 13.33
N THR A 19 1.04 2.36 14.15
CA THR A 19 0.47 2.95 15.38
C THR A 19 1.59 3.36 16.35
N ILE A 20 2.59 2.51 16.54
CA ILE A 20 3.75 2.80 17.41
C ILE A 20 4.49 4.03 16.90
N LYS A 21 4.81 4.11 15.61
CA LYS A 21 5.47 5.25 14.96
C LYS A 21 4.67 6.54 15.18
N THR A 22 3.37 6.49 14.95
CA THR A 22 2.48 7.65 15.12
C THR A 22 2.47 8.13 16.56
N VAL A 23 2.34 7.22 17.54
CA VAL A 23 2.35 7.58 18.97
C VAL A 23 3.69 8.22 19.37
N VAL A 24 4.82 7.60 18.98
CA VAL A 24 6.15 8.14 19.26
C VAL A 24 6.35 9.50 18.62
N SER A 25 5.93 9.68 17.37
CA SER A 25 6.03 10.96 16.66
C SER A 25 5.21 12.05 17.34
N VAL A 26 3.99 11.72 17.77
CA VAL A 26 3.10 12.66 18.50
C VAL A 26 3.72 13.07 19.83
N ILE A 27 4.21 12.11 20.63
CA ILE A 27 4.83 12.41 21.94
C ILE A 27 6.04 13.33 21.77
N ILE A 28 6.92 13.05 20.81
CA ILE A 28 8.12 13.85 20.57
C ILE A 28 7.75 15.23 20.03
N ALA A 29 6.79 15.33 19.12
CA ALA A 29 6.30 16.61 18.61
C ALA A 29 5.71 17.48 19.73
N MET A 30 4.89 16.89 20.60
CA MET A 30 4.34 17.57 21.78
C MET A 30 5.45 18.06 22.71
N TRP A 31 6.42 17.20 23.02
CA TRP A 31 7.53 17.55 23.91
C TRP A 31 8.36 18.71 23.34
N LEU A 32 8.68 18.68 22.05
CA LEU A 32 9.41 19.76 21.38
C LEU A 32 8.64 21.10 21.44
N VAL A 33 7.35 21.08 21.15
CA VAL A 33 6.53 22.31 21.17
C VAL A 33 6.32 22.82 22.59
N GLN A 34 6.29 21.95 23.60
CA GLN A 34 6.20 22.39 25.02
C GLN A 34 7.51 23.00 25.55
N THR A 35 8.66 22.51 25.07
CA THR A 35 9.98 23.02 25.48
C THR A 35 10.37 24.30 24.74
N ASP A 36 9.69 24.63 23.64
CA ASP A 36 9.99 25.78 22.79
C ASP A 36 9.17 27.01 23.23
N LEU A 37 9.72 28.01 23.45
CA LEU A 37 10.26 29.20 22.84
C LEU A 37 9.19 30.11 22.14
N SER A 38 8.04 29.61 21.69
CA SER A 38 7.00 30.43 21.09
C SER A 38 5.85 30.67 22.11
N PRO A 39 5.53 31.90 22.49
CA PRO A 39 4.50 32.19 23.48
C PRO A 39 3.07 31.79 23.02
N HIS A 40 2.91 31.31 21.83
CA HIS A 40 1.62 30.95 21.23
C HIS A 40 1.60 29.54 20.60
N SER A 41 2.46 28.64 21.07
CA SER A 41 2.53 27.26 20.53
C SER A 41 1.22 26.51 20.74
N ASN A 42 0.78 25.79 19.70
CA ASN A 42 -0.44 24.97 19.74
C ASN A 42 -0.09 23.50 19.57
N LEU A 43 -0.10 22.78 20.67
CA LEU A 43 0.17 21.34 20.69
C LEU A 43 -0.70 20.55 19.70
N THR A 44 -1.95 20.94 19.52
CA THR A 44 -2.89 20.21 18.64
C THR A 44 -2.42 20.20 17.19
N LEU A 45 -1.90 21.31 16.68
CA LEU A 45 -1.44 21.38 15.28
C LEU A 45 -0.13 20.62 15.07
N ALA A 46 0.76 20.64 16.05
CA ALA A 46 1.98 19.81 16.01
C ALA A 46 1.64 18.32 16.03
N MET A 47 0.71 17.89 16.89
CA MET A 47 0.24 16.50 16.91
C MET A 47 -0.36 16.09 15.57
N LEU A 48 -1.25 16.91 15.00
CA LEU A 48 -1.87 16.62 13.71
C LEU A 48 -0.85 16.60 12.57
N GLY A 49 0.14 17.50 12.60
CA GLY A 49 1.26 17.48 11.66
C GLY A 49 2.06 16.19 11.73
N ALA A 50 2.37 15.71 12.95
CA ALA A 50 3.07 14.46 13.16
C ALA A 50 2.26 13.25 12.64
N VAL A 51 0.95 13.20 12.91
CA VAL A 51 0.05 12.17 12.40
C VAL A 51 -0.01 12.18 10.87
N ALA A 52 -0.12 13.35 10.25
CA ALA A 52 -0.20 13.51 8.81
C ALA A 52 1.09 13.06 8.08
N ALA A 53 2.24 13.20 8.75
CA ALA A 53 3.54 12.82 8.20
C ALA A 53 3.82 11.30 8.25
N VAL A 54 3.14 10.54 9.10
CA VAL A 54 3.36 9.09 9.23
C VAL A 54 2.50 8.33 8.22
N GLN A 55 3.00 8.19 6.99
CA GLN A 55 2.36 7.44 5.91
C GLN A 55 3.06 6.08 5.68
N PRO A 56 2.42 5.15 4.95
CA PRO A 56 3.00 3.82 4.66
C PRO A 56 4.30 3.89 3.87
N SER A 57 4.44 4.83 2.92
CA SER A 57 5.67 5.01 2.14
C SER A 57 6.34 6.35 2.45
N PHE A 58 7.65 6.44 2.18
CA PHE A 58 8.38 7.71 2.29
C PHE A 58 7.82 8.75 1.32
N LYS A 59 7.56 8.36 0.07
CA LYS A 59 7.00 9.25 -0.94
C LYS A 59 5.66 9.82 -0.51
N ASP A 60 4.77 8.97 0.04
CA ASP A 60 3.48 9.43 0.56
C ASP A 60 3.65 10.35 1.77
N SER A 61 4.62 10.07 2.66
CA SER A 61 4.94 10.94 3.79
C SER A 61 5.36 12.33 3.33
N VAL A 62 6.29 12.43 2.38
CA VAL A 62 6.75 13.71 1.82
C VAL A 62 5.62 14.42 1.08
N SER A 63 4.87 13.70 0.26
CA SER A 63 3.74 14.25 -0.49
C SER A 63 2.63 14.74 0.45
N SER A 64 2.33 14.01 1.52
CA SER A 64 1.37 14.43 2.55
C SER A 64 1.85 15.69 3.27
N CYS A 65 3.13 15.75 3.68
CA CYS A 65 3.71 16.95 4.30
C CYS A 65 3.62 18.17 3.36
N ALA A 66 4.01 18.00 2.09
CA ALA A 66 3.94 19.06 1.09
C ALA A 66 2.50 19.54 0.86
N ALA A 67 1.54 18.62 0.76
CA ALA A 67 0.13 18.93 0.63
C ALA A 67 -0.39 19.74 1.82
N GLN A 68 -0.09 19.31 3.05
CA GLN A 68 -0.52 20.01 4.27
C GLN A 68 0.14 21.40 4.38
N PHE A 69 1.42 21.51 4.01
CA PHE A 69 2.15 22.78 4.03
C PHE A 69 1.55 23.79 3.04
N ILE A 70 1.35 23.39 1.79
CA ILE A 70 0.73 24.22 0.74
C ILE A 70 -0.68 24.65 1.18
N GLY A 71 -1.47 23.72 1.69
CA GLY A 71 -2.82 24.01 2.14
C GLY A 71 -2.86 24.97 3.33
N THR A 72 -1.95 24.80 4.30
CA THR A 72 -1.86 25.70 5.46
C THR A 72 -1.47 27.12 5.04
N ILE A 73 -0.51 27.27 4.11
CA ILE A 73 -0.14 28.59 3.56
C ILE A 73 -1.34 29.19 2.81
N THR A 74 -1.96 28.44 1.91
CA THR A 74 -3.13 28.91 1.16
C THR A 74 -4.25 29.36 2.09
N GLY A 75 -4.60 28.49 3.06
CA GLY A 75 -5.64 28.80 4.05
C GLY A 75 -5.29 30.03 4.89
N GLY A 76 -4.03 30.15 5.31
CA GLY A 76 -3.54 31.31 6.04
C GLY A 76 -3.64 32.63 5.25
N ILE A 77 -3.21 32.63 3.99
CA ILE A 77 -3.29 33.80 3.11
C ILE A 77 -4.76 34.19 2.88
N VAL A 78 -5.58 33.24 2.47
CA VAL A 78 -7.00 33.49 2.18
C VAL A 78 -7.76 33.93 3.43
N GLY A 79 -7.54 33.27 4.56
CA GLY A 79 -8.16 33.64 5.82
C GLY A 79 -7.80 35.05 6.24
N ASN A 80 -6.50 35.42 6.19
CA ASN A 80 -6.06 36.79 6.52
C ASN A 80 -6.66 37.86 5.58
N LEU A 81 -6.71 37.57 4.25
CA LEU A 81 -7.30 38.53 3.30
C LEU A 81 -8.81 38.70 3.53
N LEU A 82 -9.53 37.62 3.81
CA LEU A 82 -10.98 37.68 4.04
C LEU A 82 -11.31 38.36 5.37
N LEU A 83 -10.47 38.22 6.38
CA LEU A 83 -10.65 38.91 7.66
C LEU A 83 -10.51 40.47 7.58
N LEU A 84 -9.92 40.98 6.49
CA LEU A 84 -9.93 42.43 6.22
C LEU A 84 -11.31 42.93 5.73
N THR A 85 -12.19 42.00 5.36
CA THR A 85 -13.55 42.34 4.95
C THR A 85 -14.48 42.44 6.17
N SER A 86 -15.50 43.25 6.09
CA SER A 86 -16.51 43.38 7.16
C SER A 86 -17.60 42.32 7.09
N LEU A 87 -17.31 41.14 6.50
CA LEU A 87 -18.27 40.06 6.36
C LEU A 87 -18.44 39.29 7.69
N PRO A 88 -19.59 38.64 7.91
CA PRO A 88 -19.79 37.78 9.06
C PRO A 88 -18.79 36.60 9.06
N THR A 89 -18.28 36.24 10.23
CA THR A 89 -17.28 35.16 10.42
C THR A 89 -17.67 33.86 9.76
N ILE A 90 -18.97 33.50 9.80
CA ILE A 90 -19.47 32.27 9.15
C ILE A 90 -19.24 32.30 7.63
N VAL A 91 -19.50 33.47 7.00
CA VAL A 91 -19.33 33.63 5.54
C VAL A 91 -17.85 33.59 5.16
N ILE A 92 -17.01 34.31 5.93
CA ILE A 92 -15.53 34.28 5.75
C ILE A 92 -15.01 32.84 5.82
N THR A 93 -15.38 32.12 6.87
CA THR A 93 -14.94 30.73 7.07
C THR A 93 -15.41 29.82 5.94
N ALA A 94 -16.66 29.95 5.51
CA ALA A 94 -17.21 29.15 4.40
C ALA A 94 -16.44 29.39 3.09
N ILE A 95 -16.19 30.66 2.74
CA ILE A 95 -15.44 31.03 1.53
C ILE A 95 -14.01 30.48 1.61
N ALA A 96 -13.34 30.65 2.74
CA ALA A 96 -11.97 30.19 2.93
C ALA A 96 -11.83 28.67 2.80
N VAL A 97 -12.77 27.90 3.35
CA VAL A 97 -12.81 26.45 3.22
C VAL A 97 -13.01 26.02 1.74
N VAL A 98 -13.95 26.68 1.03
CA VAL A 98 -14.17 26.40 -0.39
C VAL A 98 -12.91 26.67 -1.21
N VAL A 99 -12.21 27.78 -0.94
CA VAL A 99 -10.96 28.11 -1.65
C VAL A 99 -9.87 27.05 -1.38
N VAL A 100 -9.68 26.62 -0.14
CA VAL A 100 -8.70 25.56 0.20
C VAL A 100 -9.02 24.27 -0.55
N ILE A 101 -10.27 23.83 -0.54
CA ILE A 101 -10.70 22.61 -1.28
C ILE A 101 -10.48 22.79 -2.79
N THR A 102 -10.80 23.96 -3.33
CA THR A 102 -10.59 24.26 -4.75
C THR A 102 -9.12 24.19 -5.15
N VAL A 103 -8.21 24.73 -4.32
CA VAL A 103 -6.77 24.67 -4.55
C VAL A 103 -6.28 23.22 -4.52
N TYR A 104 -6.76 22.40 -3.58
CA TYR A 104 -6.42 20.97 -3.54
C TYR A 104 -6.83 20.23 -4.81
N ASN A 105 -8.05 20.50 -5.28
CA ASN A 105 -8.57 19.91 -6.52
C ASN A 105 -7.74 20.38 -7.75
N LEU A 106 -7.43 21.68 -7.82
CA LEU A 106 -6.65 22.26 -8.93
C LEU A 106 -5.22 21.68 -8.99
N LEU A 107 -4.61 21.46 -7.84
CA LEU A 107 -3.26 20.87 -7.75
C LEU A 107 -3.26 19.34 -7.79
N HIS A 108 -4.42 18.70 -7.99
CA HIS A 108 -4.58 17.24 -8.00
C HIS A 108 -3.98 16.56 -6.76
N ILE A 109 -4.14 17.18 -5.58
CA ILE A 109 -3.63 16.65 -4.33
C ILE A 109 -4.55 15.55 -3.82
N ASN A 110 -4.06 14.31 -3.74
CA ASN A 110 -4.84 13.13 -3.33
C ASN A 110 -4.95 12.94 -1.80
N PHE A 111 -4.54 13.93 -1.00
CA PHE A 111 -4.63 13.90 0.46
C PHE A 111 -5.79 14.75 0.96
N ALA A 112 -6.43 14.30 2.04
CA ALA A 112 -7.52 15.07 2.64
C ALA A 112 -7.01 16.42 3.21
N PRO A 113 -7.68 17.55 2.89
CA PRO A 113 -7.28 18.89 3.35
C PRO A 113 -7.69 19.18 4.80
N THR A 114 -7.70 18.17 5.66
CA THR A 114 -8.23 18.26 7.03
C THR A 114 -7.48 19.28 7.87
N LEU A 115 -6.14 19.27 7.82
CA LEU A 115 -5.30 20.15 8.62
C LEU A 115 -5.38 21.60 8.13
N PRO A 116 -5.26 21.91 6.83
CA PRO A 116 -5.49 23.26 6.30
C PRO A 116 -6.86 23.84 6.64
N ILE A 117 -7.91 23.05 6.51
CA ILE A 117 -9.27 23.47 6.86
C ILE A 117 -9.35 23.82 8.35
N LEU A 118 -8.77 22.99 9.22
CA LEU A 118 -8.74 23.26 10.64
C LEU A 118 -8.01 24.56 10.96
N VAL A 119 -6.86 24.82 10.33
CA VAL A 119 -6.09 26.07 10.51
C VAL A 119 -6.93 27.28 10.11
N VAL A 120 -7.61 27.22 8.96
CA VAL A 120 -8.48 28.30 8.49
C VAL A 120 -9.65 28.54 9.45
N VAL A 121 -10.32 27.49 9.88
CA VAL A 121 -11.45 27.60 10.82
C VAL A 121 -10.99 28.25 12.13
N ILE A 122 -9.88 27.78 12.70
CA ILE A 122 -9.34 28.35 13.94
C ILE A 122 -8.95 29.83 13.74
N LEU A 123 -8.29 30.17 12.62
CA LEU A 123 -7.90 31.54 12.30
C LEU A 123 -9.10 32.48 12.22
N CYS A 124 -10.16 32.04 11.52
CA CYS A 124 -11.36 32.87 11.35
C CYS A 124 -12.23 32.98 12.62
N THR A 125 -12.13 32.01 13.54
CA THR A 125 -12.96 31.99 14.78
C THR A 125 -12.27 32.56 16.02
N THR A 126 -10.95 32.82 15.95
CA THR A 126 -10.21 33.35 17.08
C THR A 126 -10.23 34.89 17.06
N PRO A 127 -10.90 35.55 18.02
CA PRO A 127 -10.95 37.02 18.09
C PRO A 127 -9.64 37.62 18.64
N ASP A 128 -9.42 38.90 18.37
CA ASP A 128 -8.41 39.76 19.00
C ASP A 128 -6.95 39.32 18.93
N VAL A 129 -6.56 38.59 17.88
CA VAL A 129 -5.16 38.19 17.63
C VAL A 129 -4.61 38.91 16.39
N ASN A 130 -3.29 39.13 16.39
CA ASN A 130 -2.61 39.51 15.16
C ASN A 130 -2.62 38.30 14.21
N HIS A 131 -3.55 38.32 13.25
CA HIS A 131 -3.85 37.18 12.38
C HIS A 131 -2.63 36.69 11.60
N VAL A 132 -1.72 37.58 11.19
CA VAL A 132 -0.49 37.21 10.49
C VAL A 132 0.47 36.47 11.40
N THR A 133 0.75 37.00 12.57
CA THR A 133 1.63 36.37 13.58
C THR A 133 1.05 35.02 14.03
N TYR A 134 -0.27 34.98 14.20
CA TYR A 134 -0.98 33.76 14.55
C TYR A 134 -0.81 32.68 13.43
N THR A 135 -1.03 33.05 12.17
CA THR A 135 -0.87 32.14 11.04
C THR A 135 0.56 31.59 10.95
N LEU A 136 1.57 32.43 11.11
CA LEU A 136 2.96 32.02 11.10
C LEU A 136 3.28 31.05 12.25
N GLY A 137 2.74 31.31 13.45
CA GLY A 137 2.87 30.37 14.58
C GLY A 137 2.24 29.01 14.28
N ARG A 138 1.04 28.99 13.66
CA ARG A 138 0.38 27.73 13.25
C ARG A 138 1.18 26.96 12.20
N LEU A 139 1.74 27.69 11.23
CA LEU A 139 2.61 27.08 10.23
C LEU A 139 3.85 26.45 10.89
N TRP A 140 4.47 27.16 11.83
CA TRP A 140 5.63 26.69 12.57
C TRP A 140 5.33 25.42 13.38
N ASP A 141 4.27 25.41 14.19
CA ASP A 141 3.84 24.25 14.98
C ASP A 141 3.59 23.03 14.08
N THR A 142 2.92 23.25 12.95
CA THR A 142 2.65 22.20 11.96
C THR A 142 3.94 21.67 11.34
N CYS A 143 4.89 22.54 11.00
CA CYS A 143 6.20 22.15 10.45
C CYS A 143 7.01 21.31 11.44
N ILE A 144 7.02 21.68 12.74
CA ILE A 144 7.68 20.86 13.77
C ILE A 144 7.05 19.47 13.80
N GLY A 145 5.72 19.40 13.87
CA GLY A 145 5.02 18.12 13.88
C GLY A 145 5.32 17.24 12.65
N MET A 146 5.22 17.83 11.46
CA MET A 146 5.53 17.14 10.20
C MET A 146 6.99 16.70 10.13
N GLY A 147 7.93 17.56 10.56
CA GLY A 147 9.35 17.26 10.59
C GLY A 147 9.68 16.06 11.49
N VAL A 148 9.13 16.06 12.71
CA VAL A 148 9.26 14.94 13.65
C VAL A 148 8.64 13.66 13.08
N GLY A 149 7.42 13.75 12.57
CA GLY A 149 6.74 12.59 11.99
C GLY A 149 7.49 11.99 10.80
N LEU A 150 7.99 12.83 9.90
CA LEU A 150 8.79 12.39 8.76
C LEU A 150 10.12 11.77 9.21
N PHE A 151 10.81 12.39 10.18
CA PHE A 151 12.07 11.87 10.73
C PHE A 151 11.87 10.48 11.35
N ILE A 152 10.89 10.34 12.24
CA ILE A 152 10.58 9.07 12.91
C ILE A 152 10.18 8.00 11.90
N ASN A 153 9.33 8.35 10.93
CA ASN A 153 8.85 7.41 9.93
C ASN A 153 9.96 6.91 8.99
N THR A 154 10.96 7.74 8.71
CA THR A 154 11.99 7.46 7.71
C THR A 154 13.27 6.89 8.33
N LEU A 155 13.74 7.46 9.45
CA LEU A 155 15.07 7.17 10.00
C LEU A 155 15.03 6.24 11.20
N VAL A 156 14.03 6.38 12.08
CA VAL A 156 14.01 5.58 13.33
C VAL A 156 13.35 4.23 13.09
N PHE A 157 12.28 4.20 12.32
CA PHE A 157 11.53 2.99 12.05
C PHE A 157 11.22 2.88 10.55
N PRO A 158 12.18 2.54 9.68
CA PRO A 158 11.86 2.27 8.28
C PRO A 158 10.85 1.13 8.19
N TYR A 159 9.91 1.25 7.29
CA TYR A 159 8.93 0.19 7.08
C TYR A 159 9.56 -0.90 6.21
N ASP A 160 9.72 -2.09 6.74
CA ASP A 160 10.17 -3.27 6.01
C ASP A 160 9.01 -4.26 5.85
N ASN A 161 8.63 -4.53 4.62
CA ASN A 161 7.58 -5.49 4.27
C ASN A 161 8.10 -6.65 3.40
N SER A 162 9.41 -6.86 3.31
CA SER A 162 10.03 -7.95 2.52
C SER A 162 9.41 -9.30 2.88
N LYS A 163 9.30 -9.61 4.17
CA LYS A 163 8.67 -10.87 4.64
C LYS A 163 7.20 -10.97 4.25
N GLN A 164 6.46 -9.87 4.29
CA GLN A 164 5.06 -9.86 3.89
C GLN A 164 4.91 -10.12 2.39
N ILE A 165 5.81 -9.57 1.57
CA ILE A 165 5.88 -9.84 0.12
C ILE A 165 6.21 -11.30 -0.13
N GLN A 166 7.20 -11.87 0.56
CA GLN A 166 7.54 -13.29 0.47
C GLN A 166 6.33 -14.18 0.80
N PHE A 167 5.62 -13.89 1.89
CA PHE A 167 4.38 -14.60 2.25
C PHE A 167 3.27 -14.43 1.21
N ALA A 168 3.16 -13.25 0.61
CA ALA A 168 2.17 -12.99 -0.43
C ALA A 168 2.48 -13.79 -1.71
N VAL A 169 3.75 -13.86 -2.14
CA VAL A 169 4.20 -14.68 -3.27
C VAL A 169 3.98 -16.17 -3.00
N GLN A 170 4.32 -16.67 -1.80
CA GLN A 170 4.06 -18.05 -1.41
C GLN A 170 2.55 -18.37 -1.35
N GLY A 171 1.74 -17.38 -0.92
CA GLY A 171 0.29 -17.49 -0.92
C GLY A 171 -0.28 -17.57 -2.34
N LEU A 172 0.25 -16.75 -3.26
CA LEU A 172 -0.11 -16.80 -4.69
C LEU A 172 0.27 -18.15 -5.32
N ASP A 173 1.47 -18.65 -5.01
CA ASP A 173 1.95 -19.95 -5.49
C ASP A 173 1.05 -21.10 -5.05
N ARG A 174 0.64 -21.12 -3.78
CA ARG A 174 -0.26 -22.16 -3.26
C ARG A 174 -1.62 -22.13 -3.94
N GLU A 175 -2.20 -20.95 -4.11
CA GLU A 175 -3.49 -20.83 -4.81
C GLU A 175 -3.39 -21.20 -6.29
N LEU A 176 -2.24 -20.94 -6.93
CA LEU A 176 -1.99 -21.37 -8.29
C LEU A 176 -2.06 -22.91 -8.42
N ILE A 177 -1.41 -23.63 -7.50
CA ILE A 177 -1.43 -25.09 -7.51
C ILE A 177 -2.87 -25.59 -7.29
N HIS A 178 -3.61 -25.03 -6.30
CA HIS A 178 -5.01 -25.41 -6.09
C HIS A 178 -5.89 -25.11 -7.31
N PHE A 179 -5.70 -23.96 -7.96
CA PHE A 179 -6.42 -23.64 -9.19
C PHE A 179 -6.16 -24.66 -10.30
N LEU A 180 -4.91 -25.11 -10.46
CA LEU A 180 -4.58 -26.13 -11.46
C LEU A 180 -5.12 -27.51 -11.08
N GLU A 181 -5.10 -27.87 -9.79
CA GLU A 181 -5.71 -29.10 -9.29
C GLU A 181 -7.23 -29.13 -9.58
N ASP A 182 -7.95 -28.07 -9.15
CA ASP A 182 -9.39 -27.95 -9.34
C ASP A 182 -9.76 -27.96 -10.83
N MET A 183 -8.92 -27.35 -11.69
CA MET A 183 -9.14 -27.30 -13.13
C MET A 183 -9.04 -28.67 -13.80
N PHE A 184 -8.19 -29.57 -13.29
CA PHE A 184 -7.92 -30.90 -13.84
C PHE A 184 -8.45 -32.05 -12.97
N ASP A 185 -9.32 -31.77 -12.01
CA ASP A 185 -9.88 -32.76 -11.08
C ASP A 185 -11.10 -33.51 -11.68
N GLY A 186 -11.50 -33.18 -12.91
CA GLY A 186 -12.59 -33.79 -13.63
C GLY A 186 -14.00 -33.32 -13.22
N ASP A 187 -14.09 -32.29 -12.40
CA ASP A 187 -15.35 -31.66 -12.04
C ASP A 187 -15.82 -30.69 -13.15
N ASP A 188 -17.13 -30.64 -13.42
CA ASP A 188 -17.73 -29.74 -14.42
C ASP A 188 -17.69 -28.24 -14.01
N ILE A 189 -17.10 -27.91 -12.86
CA ILE A 189 -17.05 -26.56 -12.33
C ILE A 189 -15.63 -26.03 -12.50
N LEU A 190 -15.51 -24.97 -13.33
CA LEU A 190 -14.24 -24.27 -13.48
C LEU A 190 -13.90 -23.47 -12.21
N PRO A 191 -12.65 -23.51 -11.73
CA PRO A 191 -12.22 -22.68 -10.63
C PRO A 191 -12.24 -21.20 -11.00
N ASP A 192 -12.58 -20.34 -10.03
CA ASP A 192 -12.66 -18.90 -10.21
C ASP A 192 -11.26 -18.25 -10.25
N PRO A 193 -10.83 -17.66 -11.38
CA PRO A 193 -9.55 -17.00 -11.51
C PRO A 193 -9.44 -15.70 -10.67
N ASP A 194 -10.55 -15.11 -10.25
CA ASP A 194 -10.58 -13.84 -9.49
C ASP A 194 -9.93 -14.00 -8.11
N VAL A 195 -9.96 -15.19 -7.53
CA VAL A 195 -9.26 -15.47 -6.26
C VAL A 195 -7.75 -15.24 -6.39
N LEU A 196 -7.15 -15.67 -7.48
CA LEU A 196 -5.75 -15.41 -7.81
C LEU A 196 -5.51 -13.93 -8.13
N GLY A 197 -6.43 -13.31 -8.87
CA GLY A 197 -6.39 -11.88 -9.17
C GLY A 197 -6.33 -11.03 -7.91
N HIS A 198 -7.18 -11.27 -6.93
CA HIS A 198 -7.18 -10.53 -5.65
C HIS A 198 -5.88 -10.70 -4.84
N LYS A 199 -5.31 -11.91 -4.83
CA LYS A 199 -4.02 -12.14 -4.16
C LYS A 199 -2.87 -11.44 -4.87
N PHE A 200 -2.91 -11.42 -6.20
CA PHE A 200 -1.96 -10.70 -7.02
C PHE A 200 -2.02 -9.19 -6.77
N ASP A 201 -3.22 -8.59 -6.75
CA ASP A 201 -3.43 -7.16 -6.47
C ASP A 201 -2.90 -6.77 -5.10
N ALA A 202 -3.14 -7.60 -4.08
CA ALA A 202 -2.60 -7.40 -2.74
C ALA A 202 -1.07 -7.43 -2.73
N MET A 203 -0.44 -8.37 -3.42
CA MET A 203 1.01 -8.47 -3.59
C MET A 203 1.57 -7.24 -4.33
N GLN A 204 0.93 -6.82 -5.43
CA GLN A 204 1.33 -5.66 -6.20
C GLN A 204 1.29 -4.37 -5.37
N GLY A 205 0.26 -4.19 -4.54
CA GLY A 205 0.17 -3.08 -3.60
C GLY A 205 1.34 -3.06 -2.61
N MET A 206 1.74 -4.22 -2.06
CA MET A 206 2.90 -4.31 -1.17
C MET A 206 4.21 -4.00 -1.88
N LEU A 207 4.40 -4.49 -3.12
CA LEU A 207 5.58 -4.22 -3.94
C LEU A 207 5.70 -2.73 -4.29
N HIS A 208 4.59 -2.09 -4.60
CA HIS A 208 4.55 -0.65 -4.89
C HIS A 208 5.00 0.17 -3.68
N ILE A 209 4.49 -0.13 -2.49
CA ILE A 209 4.92 0.51 -1.24
C ILE A 209 6.42 0.28 -1.01
N PHE A 210 6.89 -0.95 -1.18
CA PHE A 210 8.29 -1.33 -0.99
C PHE A 210 9.24 -0.57 -1.92
N SER A 211 8.91 -0.48 -3.21
CA SER A 211 9.73 0.25 -4.19
C SER A 211 9.81 1.75 -3.90
N GLN A 212 8.73 2.35 -3.39
CA GLN A 212 8.70 3.78 -3.05
C GLN A 212 9.48 4.14 -1.78
N GLN A 213 9.70 3.20 -0.88
CA GLN A 213 10.42 3.47 0.37
C GLN A 213 11.93 3.51 0.19
N ARG A 214 12.47 2.77 -0.76
CA ARG A 214 13.91 2.57 -0.94
C ARG A 214 14.61 3.61 -1.81
N ILE A 215 13.96 4.72 -2.15
CA ILE A 215 14.55 5.81 -2.93
C ILE A 215 15.81 6.41 -2.24
N PHE A 216 15.89 6.34 -0.91
CA PHE A 216 16.99 6.91 -0.12
C PHE A 216 18.16 5.99 0.18
N THR A 217 18.04 4.70 -0.05
CA THR A 217 19.09 3.76 0.31
C THR A 217 19.99 3.45 -0.88
N HIS A 218 21.11 4.14 -0.95
CA HIS A 218 22.16 3.98 -1.97
C HIS A 218 22.97 2.67 -1.86
N LEU A 219 22.59 1.72 -1.01
CA LEU A 219 23.30 0.46 -0.82
C LEU A 219 23.05 -0.49 -2.01
N LYS A 220 24.14 -1.02 -2.59
CA LYS A 220 24.09 -1.95 -3.74
C LYS A 220 23.20 -3.18 -3.49
N LEU A 221 23.15 -3.66 -2.23
CA LEU A 221 22.35 -4.81 -1.82
C LEU A 221 20.85 -4.54 -2.05
N GLN A 222 20.36 -3.37 -1.64
CA GLN A 222 18.96 -2.99 -1.75
C GLN A 222 18.48 -2.78 -3.19
N ARG A 223 19.38 -2.38 -4.11
CA ARG A 223 19.05 -2.34 -5.56
C ARG A 223 18.79 -3.73 -6.12
N ARG A 224 19.55 -4.75 -5.66
CA ARG A 224 19.35 -6.14 -6.09
C ARG A 224 18.04 -6.72 -5.58
N GLU A 225 17.69 -6.45 -4.31
CA GLU A 225 16.40 -6.88 -3.74
C GLU A 225 15.20 -6.25 -4.47
N VAL A 226 15.25 -4.94 -4.75
CA VAL A 226 14.21 -4.27 -5.54
C VAL A 226 14.08 -4.89 -6.92
N ALA A 227 15.22 -5.14 -7.60
CA ALA A 227 15.23 -5.78 -8.91
C ALA A 227 14.64 -7.21 -8.88
N ALA A 228 14.95 -8.00 -7.85
CA ALA A 228 14.38 -9.34 -7.68
C ALA A 228 12.85 -9.29 -7.50
N PHE A 229 12.35 -8.36 -6.69
CA PHE A 229 10.92 -8.17 -6.52
C PHE A 229 10.21 -7.61 -7.77
N GLU A 230 10.86 -6.76 -8.57
CA GLU A 230 10.33 -6.33 -9.86
C GLU A 230 10.19 -7.50 -10.84
N VAL A 231 11.19 -8.38 -10.87
CA VAL A 231 11.10 -9.64 -11.65
C VAL A 231 9.95 -10.50 -11.16
N CYS A 232 9.79 -10.68 -9.85
CA CYS A 232 8.65 -11.41 -9.26
C CYS A 232 7.31 -10.81 -9.71
N ARG A 233 7.18 -9.48 -9.68
CA ARG A 233 5.97 -8.79 -10.14
C ARG A 233 5.66 -9.08 -11.61
N ASP A 234 6.66 -8.92 -12.49
CA ASP A 234 6.47 -9.07 -13.92
C ASP A 234 6.11 -10.53 -14.29
N LYS A 235 6.75 -11.50 -13.64
CA LYS A 235 6.40 -12.91 -13.81
C LYS A 235 5.00 -13.23 -13.29
N ALA A 236 4.60 -12.66 -12.15
CA ALA A 236 3.26 -12.82 -11.60
C ALA A 236 2.17 -12.21 -12.49
N ILE A 237 2.41 -11.04 -13.12
CA ILE A 237 1.49 -10.46 -14.13
C ILE A 237 1.27 -11.42 -15.28
N CYS A 238 2.36 -11.95 -15.86
CA CYS A 238 2.28 -12.90 -16.97
C CYS A 238 1.55 -14.18 -16.55
N LEU A 239 1.80 -14.67 -15.33
CA LEU A 239 1.19 -15.87 -14.79
C LEU A 239 -0.34 -15.71 -14.63
N VAL A 240 -0.79 -14.65 -13.96
CA VAL A 240 -2.22 -14.37 -13.76
C VAL A 240 -2.93 -14.18 -15.10
N SER A 241 -2.32 -13.45 -16.05
CA SER A 241 -2.90 -13.26 -17.39
C SER A 241 -3.07 -14.60 -18.13
N ARG A 242 -2.14 -15.55 -17.97
CA ARG A 242 -2.25 -16.89 -18.55
C ARG A 242 -3.33 -17.75 -17.92
N ILE A 243 -3.55 -17.59 -16.61
CA ILE A 243 -4.61 -18.28 -15.88
C ILE A 243 -5.98 -17.82 -16.38
N TYR A 244 -6.17 -16.49 -16.54
CA TYR A 244 -7.40 -15.97 -17.13
C TYR A 244 -7.65 -16.50 -18.55
N LEU A 245 -6.61 -16.60 -19.40
CA LEU A 245 -6.73 -17.21 -20.70
C LEU A 245 -7.14 -18.68 -20.59
N LEU A 246 -6.53 -19.42 -19.69
CA LEU A 246 -6.83 -20.83 -19.46
C LEU A 246 -8.28 -21.03 -18.99
N SER A 247 -8.77 -20.20 -18.06
CA SER A 247 -10.15 -20.24 -17.57
C SER A 247 -11.18 -19.93 -18.67
N VAL A 248 -10.88 -18.99 -19.58
CA VAL A 248 -11.76 -18.65 -20.72
C VAL A 248 -11.84 -19.79 -21.73
N MET A 249 -10.78 -20.59 -21.86
CA MET A 249 -10.79 -21.78 -22.73
C MET A 249 -11.72 -22.89 -22.22
N GLY A 250 -12.06 -22.85 -20.91
CA GLY A 250 -12.93 -23.83 -20.27
C GLY A 250 -12.24 -25.15 -19.96
N ILE A 251 -13.02 -26.18 -19.60
CA ILE A 251 -12.52 -27.46 -19.12
C ILE A 251 -11.65 -28.14 -20.19
N PRO A 252 -10.42 -28.55 -19.85
CA PRO A 252 -9.53 -29.24 -20.77
C PRO A 252 -10.02 -30.64 -21.01
N GLY A 253 -9.85 -31.13 -22.26
CA GLY A 253 -10.18 -32.51 -22.63
C GLY A 253 -9.10 -33.47 -22.15
N HIS A 254 -7.87 -33.27 -22.58
CA HIS A 254 -6.80 -34.24 -22.38
C HIS A 254 -5.43 -33.59 -22.12
N LEU A 255 -4.72 -34.09 -21.10
CA LEU A 255 -3.35 -33.71 -20.79
C LEU A 255 -2.34 -34.70 -21.37
N THR A 256 -1.23 -34.17 -21.90
CA THR A 256 -0.09 -35.01 -22.31
C THR A 256 0.63 -35.55 -21.08
N LYS A 257 1.32 -36.71 -21.26
CA LYS A 257 2.16 -37.26 -20.20
C LYS A 257 3.17 -36.26 -19.66
N GLU A 258 3.83 -35.52 -20.54
CA GLU A 258 4.81 -34.49 -20.15
C GLU A 258 4.19 -33.40 -19.26
N THR A 259 2.96 -32.96 -19.59
CA THR A 259 2.25 -31.94 -18.79
C THR A 259 1.84 -32.51 -17.42
N CYS A 260 1.37 -33.74 -17.35
CA CYS A 260 1.07 -34.42 -16.09
C CYS A 260 2.32 -34.58 -15.22
N ASP A 261 3.44 -35.00 -15.81
CA ASP A 261 4.71 -35.14 -15.08
C ASP A 261 5.20 -33.80 -14.53
N LEU A 262 5.05 -32.68 -15.28
CA LEU A 262 5.38 -31.35 -14.84
C LEU A 262 4.47 -30.84 -13.72
N LEU A 263 3.16 -31.12 -13.80
CA LEU A 263 2.20 -30.75 -12.74
C LEU A 263 2.48 -31.54 -11.47
N ALA A 264 2.76 -32.83 -11.55
CA ALA A 264 3.16 -33.64 -10.40
C ALA A 264 4.48 -33.17 -9.79
N ALA A 265 5.48 -32.81 -10.63
CA ALA A 265 6.74 -32.20 -10.14
C ALA A 265 6.53 -30.85 -9.48
N ALA A 266 5.50 -30.11 -9.87
CA ALA A 266 5.10 -28.84 -9.23
C ALA A 266 4.34 -29.02 -7.91
N GLY A 267 3.96 -30.24 -7.55
CA GLY A 267 3.22 -30.59 -6.34
C GLY A 267 1.71 -30.62 -6.51
N ALA A 268 1.18 -30.59 -7.75
CA ALA A 268 -0.24 -30.72 -8.01
C ALA A 268 -0.66 -32.20 -8.03
N GLU A 269 -1.72 -32.53 -7.31
CA GLU A 269 -2.34 -33.85 -7.28
C GLU A 269 -3.48 -33.92 -8.32
N ILE A 270 -3.20 -34.52 -9.49
CA ILE A 270 -4.17 -34.60 -10.58
C ILE A 270 -4.72 -36.04 -10.67
N LYS A 271 -6.05 -36.14 -10.73
CA LYS A 271 -6.74 -37.41 -10.85
C LYS A 271 -6.76 -37.96 -12.30
N ASP A 272 -6.69 -37.05 -13.27
CA ASP A 272 -6.72 -37.41 -14.68
C ASP A 272 -5.46 -38.18 -15.13
N LYS A 273 -5.68 -39.23 -15.89
CA LYS A 273 -4.58 -40.04 -16.46
C LYS A 273 -4.04 -39.38 -17.72
N PRO A 274 -2.71 -39.50 -17.95
CA PRO A 274 -2.11 -39.00 -19.20
C PRO A 274 -2.77 -39.60 -20.43
N TRP A 275 -3.04 -38.77 -21.44
CA TRP A 275 -3.60 -39.18 -22.71
C TRP A 275 -2.49 -39.55 -23.71
N PHE A 276 -2.71 -40.63 -24.43
CA PHE A 276 -1.77 -41.15 -25.42
C PHE A 276 -2.32 -41.18 -26.86
N GLY A 277 -3.55 -40.68 -27.06
CA GLY A 277 -4.19 -40.58 -28.38
C GLY A 277 -3.89 -39.25 -29.08
N GLU A 278 -4.59 -39.02 -30.20
CA GLU A 278 -4.53 -37.74 -30.89
C GLU A 278 -5.15 -36.65 -30.01
N LEU A 279 -4.47 -35.50 -29.98
CA LEU A 279 -4.92 -34.30 -29.23
C LEU A 279 -5.75 -33.39 -30.14
N SER A 280 -6.83 -32.84 -29.63
CA SER A 280 -7.54 -31.77 -30.31
C SER A 280 -6.68 -30.50 -30.34
N GLU A 281 -6.98 -29.57 -31.26
CA GLU A 281 -6.31 -28.26 -31.30
C GLU A 281 -6.40 -27.53 -29.97
N ARG A 282 -7.54 -27.66 -29.30
CA ARG A 282 -7.78 -27.11 -27.99
C ARG A 282 -6.87 -27.71 -26.91
N ASP A 283 -6.72 -29.04 -26.90
CA ASP A 283 -5.85 -29.73 -25.94
C ASP A 283 -4.39 -29.33 -26.12
N ILE A 284 -3.95 -29.15 -27.38
CA ILE A 284 -2.59 -28.67 -27.68
C ILE A 284 -2.35 -27.29 -27.05
N VAL A 285 -3.32 -26.37 -27.22
CA VAL A 285 -3.22 -25.02 -26.69
C VAL A 285 -3.24 -25.02 -25.16
N ILE A 286 -4.11 -25.82 -24.55
CA ILE A 286 -4.19 -25.94 -23.08
C ILE A 286 -2.87 -26.47 -22.50
N ASN A 287 -2.34 -27.56 -23.06
CA ASN A 287 -1.06 -28.14 -22.63
C ASN A 287 0.08 -27.11 -22.76
N TYR A 288 0.10 -26.32 -23.84
CA TYR A 288 1.06 -25.24 -24.02
C TYR A 288 0.96 -24.22 -22.92
N HIS A 289 -0.25 -23.75 -22.59
CA HIS A 289 -0.45 -22.74 -21.53
C HIS A 289 -0.08 -23.26 -20.16
N VAL A 290 -0.44 -24.50 -19.81
CA VAL A 290 -0.07 -25.12 -18.53
C VAL A 290 1.45 -25.22 -18.39
N LYS A 291 2.16 -25.71 -19.41
CA LYS A 291 3.63 -25.75 -19.39
C LYS A 291 4.25 -24.38 -19.20
N HIS A 292 3.68 -23.38 -19.86
CA HIS A 292 4.18 -22.02 -19.75
C HIS A 292 3.90 -21.40 -18.38
N ILE A 293 2.74 -21.66 -17.77
CA ILE A 293 2.41 -21.28 -16.39
C ILE A 293 3.40 -21.89 -15.40
N LEU A 294 3.69 -23.19 -15.53
CA LEU A 294 4.65 -23.87 -14.66
C LEU A 294 6.09 -23.34 -14.82
N ASN A 295 6.46 -22.97 -16.03
CA ASN A 295 7.74 -22.27 -16.26
C ASN A 295 7.81 -20.91 -15.58
N LEU A 296 6.78 -20.08 -15.75
CA LEU A 296 6.68 -18.76 -15.09
C LEU A 296 6.69 -18.90 -13.57
N ARG A 297 5.99 -19.91 -13.03
CA ARG A 297 6.04 -20.24 -11.60
C ARG A 297 7.46 -20.55 -11.13
N ARG A 298 8.19 -21.37 -11.88
CA ARG A 298 9.58 -21.70 -11.54
C ARG A 298 10.46 -20.45 -11.51
N GLU A 299 10.38 -19.61 -12.53
CA GLU A 299 11.13 -18.37 -12.62
C GLU A 299 10.76 -17.39 -11.48
N LEU A 300 9.48 -17.33 -11.08
CA LEU A 300 9.01 -16.55 -9.93
C LEU A 300 9.63 -17.04 -8.62
N LEU A 301 9.65 -18.35 -8.38
CA LEU A 301 10.20 -18.94 -7.18
C LEU A 301 11.74 -18.86 -7.12
N GLU A 302 12.41 -18.94 -8.26
CA GLU A 302 13.85 -18.70 -8.39
C GLU A 302 14.20 -17.25 -8.01
N ALA A 303 13.48 -16.27 -8.56
CA ALA A 303 13.67 -14.85 -8.22
C ALA A 303 13.41 -14.58 -6.73
N LEU A 304 12.39 -15.21 -6.14
CA LEU A 304 12.12 -15.13 -4.70
C LEU A 304 13.23 -15.79 -3.87
N GLY A 305 13.79 -16.90 -4.35
CA GLY A 305 14.89 -17.61 -3.71
C GLY A 305 16.18 -16.79 -3.69
N GLU A 306 16.49 -16.06 -4.75
CA GLU A 306 17.61 -15.12 -4.80
C GLU A 306 17.43 -13.96 -3.80
N GLU A 307 16.22 -13.44 -3.66
CA GLU A 307 15.92 -12.37 -2.69
C GLU A 307 16.15 -12.84 -1.26
N ILE A 308 15.67 -14.04 -0.89
CA ILE A 308 15.87 -14.61 0.45
C ILE A 308 17.35 -14.83 0.76
N ARG A 309 18.18 -15.19 -0.20
CA ARG A 309 19.63 -15.31 -0.04
C ARG A 309 20.28 -13.96 0.20
N LEU A 310 19.86 -12.93 -0.56
CA LEU A 310 20.36 -11.57 -0.38
C LEU A 310 20.01 -10.99 0.99
N GLU A 311 18.81 -11.28 1.53
CA GLU A 311 18.40 -10.86 2.88
C GLU A 311 19.24 -11.54 3.97
N LYS A 312 19.65 -12.79 3.76
CA LYS A 312 20.49 -13.54 4.70
C LYS A 312 21.98 -13.22 4.62
N GLY A 313 22.40 -12.45 3.62
CA GLY A 313 23.81 -12.08 3.42
C GLY A 313 24.71 -13.22 2.90
N GLU A 314 24.10 -14.22 2.21
CA GLU A 314 24.79 -15.35 1.55
C GLU A 314 25.22 -15.02 0.11
#